data_9ea5ed586430233497c9056e9718cdf6
#
_entry.id   9ea5ed586430233497c9056e9718cdf6
#
_cell.length_a   1.000
_cell.length_b   1.000
_cell.length_c   1.000
_cell.angle_alpha   90.00
_cell.angle_beta   90.00
_cell.angle_gamma   90.00
#
_symmetry.space_group_name_H-M   'P 1'
#
loop_
_entity.id
_entity.type
_entity.pdbx_description
1 polymer ?
#
loop_
_entity_poly.entity_id
_entity_poly.type
_entity_poly.pdbx_seq_one_letter_code
_entity_poly.pdbx_strand_id
1 'polypeptide(L)'
;PGFIEAKVFPDKRGVIVYAKNTWSAFQIKKALLIKWDFSNAESRSTSDMVSDCQKLAENPEFEPRPFKTDDDNQSVKDLDHLEAEFFFPFLAHSPMEPLNCIIEPNKNGVRFYDGCQNPSGVQWASSYILGLQPQQIEVKTIYAGGSFGRRNSPAVKDLYQAEAAIAFALLGKKTPVKLVWDREDDIRGGYYRPMAFHKT
;
A
#
# COMPACT_ATOMS: atom_id res chain seq x y z
N PRO A 1 -8.60 -4.42 29.52
CA PRO A 1 -10.00 -4.72 29.25
C PRO A 1 -10.26 -4.68 27.76
N GLY A 2 -11.08 -5.61 27.24
CA GLY A 2 -11.49 -5.62 25.83
C GLY A 2 -10.59 -6.42 24.86
N PHE A 3 -9.50 -7.02 25.30
CA PHE A 3 -8.69 -7.94 24.50
C PHE A 3 -9.51 -9.20 24.17
N ILE A 4 -9.38 -9.65 22.93
CA ILE A 4 -9.98 -10.89 22.45
C ILE A 4 -8.85 -11.89 22.16
N GLU A 5 -8.01 -11.58 21.17
CA GLU A 5 -6.86 -12.40 20.81
C GLU A 5 -5.86 -11.57 19.96
N ALA A 6 -4.68 -12.12 19.73
CA ALA A 6 -3.72 -11.62 18.76
C ALA A 6 -3.24 -12.77 17.88
N LYS A 7 -3.10 -12.52 16.58
CA LYS A 7 -2.66 -13.51 15.60
C LYS A 7 -1.59 -12.93 14.71
N VAL A 8 -0.60 -13.75 14.37
CA VAL A 8 0.41 -13.41 13.38
C VAL A 8 -0.19 -13.64 11.99
N PHE A 9 0.10 -12.74 11.05
CA PHE A 9 -0.25 -12.98 9.65
C PHE A 9 0.36 -14.29 9.13
N PRO A 10 -0.32 -15.02 8.25
CA PRO A 10 0.20 -16.28 7.70
C PRO A 10 1.59 -16.15 7.06
N ASP A 11 1.88 -15.00 6.44
CA ASP A 11 3.16 -14.65 5.83
C ASP A 11 4.15 -13.95 6.77
N LYS A 12 3.82 -13.88 8.07
CA LYS A 12 4.61 -13.27 9.14
C LYS A 12 4.94 -11.78 8.99
N ARG A 13 4.26 -11.08 8.07
CA ARG A 13 4.51 -9.63 7.84
C ARG A 13 3.92 -8.71 8.91
N GLY A 14 3.14 -9.23 9.84
CA GLY A 14 2.53 -8.43 10.90
C GLY A 14 1.78 -9.25 11.94
N VAL A 15 1.20 -8.52 12.88
CA VAL A 15 0.38 -9.06 13.96
C VAL A 15 -0.96 -8.33 13.96
N ILE A 16 -2.05 -9.10 14.00
CA ILE A 16 -3.40 -8.59 14.12
C ILE A 16 -3.82 -8.67 15.58
N VAL A 17 -4.31 -7.57 16.13
CA VAL A 17 -4.90 -7.51 17.46
C VAL A 17 -6.40 -7.39 17.34
N TYR A 18 -7.12 -8.30 17.96
CA TYR A 18 -8.59 -8.27 18.03
C TYR A 18 -9.04 -7.78 19.40
N ALA A 19 -9.92 -6.81 19.40
CA ALA A 19 -10.47 -6.24 20.60
C ALA A 19 -11.94 -5.84 20.42
N LYS A 20 -12.65 -5.60 21.53
CA LYS A 20 -14.07 -5.21 21.52
C LYS A 20 -14.33 -3.81 20.94
N ASN A 21 -13.32 -2.96 20.93
CA ASN A 21 -13.40 -1.60 20.39
C ASN A 21 -12.02 -1.09 19.96
N THR A 22 -12.00 -0.04 19.15
CA THR A 22 -10.78 0.56 18.58
C THR A 22 -9.79 1.03 19.65
N TRP A 23 -10.27 1.65 20.73
CA TRP A 23 -9.40 2.11 21.83
C TRP A 23 -8.62 0.95 22.44
N SER A 24 -9.34 -0.12 22.81
CA SER A 24 -8.71 -1.32 23.37
C SER A 24 -7.70 -1.94 22.40
N ALA A 25 -8.03 -2.01 21.10
CA ALA A 25 -7.11 -2.51 20.08
C ALA A 25 -5.81 -1.70 20.05
N PHE A 26 -5.88 -0.38 20.05
CA PHE A 26 -4.71 0.49 20.07
C PHE A 26 -3.88 0.37 21.35
N GLN A 27 -4.52 0.25 22.53
CA GLN A 27 -3.79 0.06 23.80
C GLN A 27 -3.04 -1.28 23.81
N ILE A 28 -3.66 -2.33 23.29
CA ILE A 28 -3.04 -3.66 23.20
C ILE A 28 -1.90 -3.66 22.19
N LYS A 29 -2.11 -3.06 21.01
CA LYS A 29 -1.06 -2.88 20.00
C LYS A 29 0.20 -2.22 20.59
N LYS A 30 0.03 -1.15 21.37
CA LYS A 30 1.14 -0.46 22.04
C LYS A 30 1.87 -1.33 23.08
N ALA A 31 1.18 -2.30 23.64
CA ALA A 31 1.75 -3.22 24.65
C ALA A 31 2.44 -4.45 24.00
N LEU A 32 2.33 -4.63 22.68
CA LEU A 32 3.00 -5.74 22.00
C LEU A 32 4.52 -5.54 21.99
N LEU A 33 5.23 -6.61 22.31
CA LEU A 33 6.68 -6.69 22.16
C LEU A 33 6.97 -7.56 20.92
N ILE A 34 7.20 -6.91 19.79
CA ILE A 34 7.44 -7.59 18.51
C ILE A 34 8.94 -7.50 18.20
N LYS A 35 9.55 -8.65 17.93
CA LYS A 35 10.91 -8.73 17.40
C LYS A 35 10.82 -8.93 15.88
N TRP A 36 11.23 -7.91 15.14
CA TRP A 36 11.26 -7.94 13.69
C TRP A 36 12.56 -8.53 13.17
N ASP A 37 12.48 -9.30 12.09
CA ASP A 37 13.64 -9.74 11.33
C ASP A 37 13.84 -8.80 10.13
N PHE A 38 14.96 -8.08 10.12
CA PHE A 38 15.33 -7.12 9.09
C PHE A 38 16.38 -7.67 8.12
N SER A 39 16.67 -8.97 8.14
CA SER A 39 17.73 -9.57 7.31
C SER A 39 17.54 -9.35 5.80
N ASN A 40 16.30 -9.19 5.35
CA ASN A 40 15.94 -8.93 3.95
C ASN A 40 15.46 -7.49 3.70
N ALA A 41 15.67 -6.58 4.66
CA ALA A 41 15.28 -5.19 4.50
C ALA A 41 16.28 -4.44 3.59
N GLU A 42 15.78 -3.37 2.93
CA GLU A 42 16.66 -2.44 2.21
C GLU A 42 17.58 -1.73 3.19
N SER A 43 18.89 -1.81 2.97
CA SER A 43 19.92 -1.25 3.86
C SER A 43 20.55 0.04 3.33
N ARG A 44 20.33 0.38 2.04
CA ARG A 44 20.86 1.61 1.44
C ARG A 44 20.16 2.85 2.00
N SER A 45 20.90 3.90 2.19
CA SER A 45 20.35 5.22 2.48
C SER A 45 19.71 5.85 1.23
N THR A 46 18.89 6.87 1.41
CA THR A 46 18.35 7.65 0.28
C THR A 46 19.48 8.28 -0.55
N SER A 47 20.56 8.72 0.08
CA SER A 47 21.74 9.27 -0.63
C SER A 47 22.43 8.22 -1.50
N ASP A 48 22.54 6.98 -1.04
CA ASP A 48 23.10 5.89 -1.86
C ASP A 48 22.23 5.62 -3.08
N MET A 49 20.90 5.58 -2.89
CA MET A 49 19.96 5.38 -4.00
C MET A 49 20.01 6.52 -5.02
N VAL A 50 20.14 7.77 -4.57
CA VAL A 50 20.31 8.94 -5.47
C VAL A 50 21.61 8.81 -6.26
N SER A 51 22.72 8.46 -5.59
CA SER A 51 24.01 8.25 -6.26
C SER A 51 23.93 7.14 -7.33
N ASP A 52 23.21 6.06 -7.02
CA ASP A 52 23.00 4.98 -8.00
C ASP A 52 22.19 5.46 -9.21
N CYS A 53 21.13 6.27 -8.98
CA CYS A 53 20.36 6.87 -10.07
C CYS A 53 21.18 7.80 -10.95
N GLN A 54 22.05 8.62 -10.34
CA GLN A 54 22.96 9.52 -11.08
C GLN A 54 23.94 8.75 -11.96
N LYS A 55 24.55 7.70 -11.42
CA LYS A 55 25.45 6.82 -12.20
C LYS A 55 24.72 6.15 -13.37
N LEU A 56 23.49 5.68 -13.16
CA LEU A 56 22.69 5.09 -14.23
C LEU A 56 22.31 6.12 -15.30
N ALA A 57 22.05 7.36 -14.93
CA ALA A 57 21.76 8.43 -15.90
C ALA A 57 22.98 8.81 -16.75
N GLU A 58 24.20 8.71 -16.19
CA GLU A 58 25.45 8.97 -16.91
C GLU A 58 25.85 7.84 -17.86
N ASN A 59 25.60 6.59 -17.45
CA ASN A 59 25.94 5.37 -18.21
C ASN A 59 24.74 4.41 -18.21
N PRO A 60 23.70 4.66 -19.00
CA PRO A 60 22.54 3.80 -19.04
C PRO A 60 22.92 2.40 -19.58
N GLU A 61 22.64 1.35 -18.81
CA GLU A 61 22.85 -0.05 -19.20
C GLU A 61 21.84 -0.55 -20.23
N PHE A 62 20.84 0.26 -20.54
CA PHE A 62 19.78 -0.07 -21.50
C PHE A 62 19.61 1.06 -22.51
N GLU A 63 19.26 0.71 -23.72
CA GLU A 63 18.92 1.71 -24.73
C GLU A 63 17.63 2.43 -24.34
N PRO A 64 17.65 3.77 -24.27
CA PRO A 64 16.46 4.54 -24.01
C PRO A 64 15.42 4.27 -25.10
N ARG A 65 14.15 4.17 -24.73
CA ARG A 65 13.07 4.08 -25.71
C ARG A 65 13.05 5.38 -26.53
N PRO A 66 13.20 5.33 -27.85
CA PRO A 66 13.14 6.54 -28.63
C PRO A 66 11.75 7.18 -28.48
N PHE A 67 11.74 8.45 -28.12
CA PHE A 67 10.53 9.24 -28.18
C PHE A 67 10.29 9.59 -29.65
N LYS A 68 9.27 8.99 -30.28
CA LYS A 68 8.88 9.34 -31.64
C LYS A 68 8.16 10.68 -31.60
N THR A 69 8.81 11.71 -32.13
CA THR A 69 8.15 12.96 -32.50
C THR A 69 7.84 12.92 -34.00
N ASP A 70 6.75 13.53 -34.43
CA ASP A 70 6.39 13.62 -35.85
C ASP A 70 7.40 14.47 -36.66
N ASP A 71 8.34 15.14 -35.99
CA ASP A 71 9.40 16.00 -36.56
C ASP A 71 10.80 15.38 -36.42
N ASP A 72 10.98 14.14 -36.83
CA ASP A 72 12.29 13.44 -36.76
C ASP A 72 13.39 14.05 -37.66
N ASN A 73 13.15 15.16 -38.35
CA ASN A 73 14.06 15.73 -39.36
C ASN A 73 14.69 17.08 -39.00
N GLN A 74 14.37 17.70 -37.87
CA GLN A 74 15.09 18.90 -37.46
C GLN A 74 16.30 18.51 -36.59
N SER A 75 17.50 18.76 -37.10
CA SER A 75 18.72 18.62 -36.33
C SER A 75 18.71 19.67 -35.21
N VAL A 76 18.54 19.21 -33.98
CA VAL A 76 18.60 20.00 -32.75
C VAL A 76 20.05 20.46 -32.44
N LYS A 77 20.99 20.23 -33.38
CA LYS A 77 22.44 20.39 -33.17
C LYS A 77 22.91 21.83 -32.95
N ASP A 78 22.07 22.81 -33.28
CA ASP A 78 22.45 24.25 -33.23
C ASP A 78 21.61 25.03 -32.18
N LEU A 79 20.91 24.35 -31.28
CA LEU A 79 20.17 25.01 -30.21
C LEU A 79 21.01 25.08 -28.92
N ASP A 80 20.87 26.17 -28.18
CA ASP A 80 21.41 26.26 -26.83
C ASP A 80 20.87 25.14 -25.96
N HIS A 81 21.74 24.46 -25.26
CA HIS A 81 21.35 23.38 -24.37
C HIS A 81 21.02 23.93 -22.99
N LEU A 82 19.86 23.53 -22.45
CA LEU A 82 19.50 23.74 -21.06
C LEU A 82 19.51 22.37 -20.36
N GLU A 83 20.41 22.21 -19.41
CA GLU A 83 20.46 21.02 -18.57
C GLU A 83 19.82 21.30 -17.22
N ALA A 84 19.05 20.33 -16.71
CA ALA A 84 18.45 20.42 -15.39
C ALA A 84 18.35 19.03 -14.73
N GLU A 85 18.54 19.01 -13.43
CA GLU A 85 18.36 17.80 -12.61
C GLU A 85 17.23 18.03 -11.61
N PHE A 86 16.32 17.06 -11.50
CA PHE A 86 15.20 17.10 -10.58
C PHE A 86 15.20 15.84 -9.72
N PHE A 87 15.14 16.04 -8.42
CA PHE A 87 15.01 14.95 -7.45
C PHE A 87 13.68 15.06 -6.72
N PHE A 88 12.92 13.97 -6.75
CA PHE A 88 11.67 13.80 -6.01
C PHE A 88 11.89 12.72 -4.95
N PRO A 89 11.89 13.05 -3.65
CA PRO A 89 12.11 12.08 -2.59
C PRO A 89 10.93 11.12 -2.43
N PHE A 90 11.15 10.03 -1.69
CA PHE A 90 10.05 9.22 -1.19
C PHE A 90 9.06 10.07 -0.42
N LEU A 91 7.77 9.85 -0.65
CA LEU A 91 6.71 10.62 0.00
C LEU A 91 5.62 9.69 0.53
N ALA A 92 5.34 9.75 1.84
CA ALA A 92 4.18 9.12 2.43
C ALA A 92 2.90 9.83 1.96
N HIS A 93 1.87 9.07 1.59
CA HIS A 93 0.59 9.64 1.17
C HIS A 93 -0.12 10.35 2.33
N SER A 94 -0.04 9.77 3.51
CA SER A 94 -0.51 10.34 4.77
C SER A 94 -1.88 11.02 4.69
N PRO A 95 -2.95 10.35 4.17
CA PRO A 95 -4.28 10.93 4.14
C PRO A 95 -4.74 11.30 5.56
N MET A 96 -5.55 12.35 5.70
CA MET A 96 -6.01 12.82 7.02
C MET A 96 -6.74 11.71 7.78
N GLU A 97 -7.54 10.91 7.11
CA GLU A 97 -8.15 9.70 7.66
C GLU A 97 -7.19 8.51 7.46
N PRO A 98 -6.61 7.92 8.53
CA PRO A 98 -5.86 6.68 8.43
C PRO A 98 -6.70 5.55 7.82
N LEU A 99 -6.03 4.58 7.20
CA LEU A 99 -6.70 3.51 6.47
C LEU A 99 -7.59 2.68 7.39
N ASN A 100 -8.80 2.46 6.96
CA ASN A 100 -9.77 1.63 7.67
C ASN A 100 -10.80 1.06 6.71
N CYS A 101 -11.37 -0.08 7.05
CA CYS A 101 -12.52 -0.66 6.36
C CYS A 101 -13.27 -1.63 7.29
N ILE A 102 -14.49 -1.96 6.91
CA ILE A 102 -15.27 -3.00 7.56
C ILE A 102 -15.48 -4.13 6.57
N ILE A 103 -15.35 -5.37 7.02
CA ILE A 103 -15.77 -6.57 6.30
C ILE A 103 -16.78 -7.32 7.16
N GLU A 104 -17.89 -7.73 6.56
CA GLU A 104 -18.94 -8.52 7.22
C GLU A 104 -19.46 -9.63 6.31
N PRO A 105 -20.00 -10.74 6.86
CA PRO A 105 -20.67 -11.73 6.05
C PRO A 105 -21.98 -11.16 5.49
N ASN A 106 -22.34 -11.57 4.26
CA ASN A 106 -23.64 -11.33 3.67
C ASN A 106 -24.26 -12.64 3.15
N LYS A 107 -25.46 -12.57 2.56
CA LYS A 107 -26.19 -13.78 2.08
C LYS A 107 -25.41 -14.58 1.03
N ASN A 108 -24.58 -13.92 0.22
CA ASN A 108 -23.91 -14.54 -0.92
C ASN A 108 -22.38 -14.67 -0.72
N GLY A 109 -21.83 -14.15 0.35
CA GLY A 109 -20.40 -14.11 0.62
C GLY A 109 -20.05 -13.06 1.66
N VAL A 110 -19.45 -11.95 1.24
CA VAL A 110 -19.04 -10.87 2.14
C VAL A 110 -19.34 -9.49 1.56
N ARG A 111 -19.40 -8.50 2.43
CA ARG A 111 -19.50 -7.09 2.07
C ARG A 111 -18.40 -6.29 2.74
N PHE A 112 -17.77 -5.42 1.96
CA PHE A 112 -16.89 -4.36 2.45
C PHE A 112 -17.62 -3.02 2.50
N TYR A 113 -17.33 -2.22 3.54
CA TYR A 113 -17.58 -0.78 3.58
C TYR A 113 -16.22 -0.11 3.61
N ASP A 114 -15.91 0.61 2.55
CA ASP A 114 -14.55 1.10 2.34
C ASP A 114 -14.52 2.33 1.44
N GLY A 115 -13.66 3.28 1.76
CA GLY A 115 -13.38 4.45 0.91
C GLY A 115 -12.33 4.16 -0.18
N CYS A 116 -12.33 2.97 -0.79
CA CYS A 116 -11.33 2.58 -1.77
C CYS A 116 -11.46 3.32 -3.11
N GLN A 117 -10.33 3.42 -3.82
CA GLN A 117 -10.27 3.96 -5.18
C GLN A 117 -10.46 2.89 -6.25
N ASN A 118 -10.28 1.62 -5.90
CA ASN A 118 -10.34 0.49 -6.83
C ASN A 118 -11.17 -0.67 -6.26
N PRO A 119 -12.51 -0.59 -6.33
CA PRO A 119 -13.39 -1.66 -5.82
C PRO A 119 -13.14 -3.02 -6.47
N SER A 120 -12.85 -3.05 -7.78
CA SER A 120 -12.54 -4.30 -8.49
C SER A 120 -11.27 -4.96 -7.96
N GLY A 121 -10.24 -4.17 -7.64
CA GLY A 121 -9.01 -4.68 -7.02
C GLY A 121 -9.28 -5.29 -5.65
N VAL A 122 -10.16 -4.69 -4.85
CA VAL A 122 -10.60 -5.25 -3.56
C VAL A 122 -11.33 -6.58 -3.76
N GLN A 123 -12.23 -6.67 -4.75
CA GLN A 123 -12.93 -7.91 -5.07
C GLN A 123 -11.96 -9.04 -5.44
N TRP A 124 -11.02 -8.79 -6.34
CA TRP A 124 -10.03 -9.78 -6.76
C TRP A 124 -9.12 -10.23 -5.61
N ALA A 125 -8.55 -9.29 -4.88
CA ALA A 125 -7.68 -9.59 -3.76
C ALA A 125 -8.39 -10.42 -2.69
N SER A 126 -9.60 -10.01 -2.31
CA SER A 126 -10.37 -10.67 -1.27
C SER A 126 -10.92 -12.04 -1.72
N SER A 127 -11.24 -12.22 -3.00
CA SER A 127 -11.69 -13.51 -3.54
C SER A 127 -10.61 -14.57 -3.36
N TYR A 128 -9.37 -14.24 -3.68
CA TYR A 128 -8.23 -15.13 -3.51
C TYR A 128 -8.02 -15.51 -2.03
N ILE A 129 -8.06 -14.52 -1.13
CA ILE A 129 -7.83 -14.72 0.32
C ILE A 129 -8.96 -15.54 0.95
N LEU A 130 -10.19 -15.26 0.56
CA LEU A 130 -11.38 -15.86 1.18
C LEU A 130 -11.83 -17.17 0.51
N GLY A 131 -11.29 -17.51 -0.66
CA GLY A 131 -11.75 -18.65 -1.46
C GLY A 131 -13.16 -18.43 -2.00
N LEU A 132 -13.51 -17.21 -2.37
CA LEU A 132 -14.80 -16.81 -2.92
C LEU A 132 -14.66 -16.41 -4.39
N GLN A 133 -15.77 -16.40 -5.14
CA GLN A 133 -15.78 -15.76 -6.46
C GLN A 133 -15.85 -14.24 -6.31
N PRO A 134 -15.27 -13.43 -7.22
CA PRO A 134 -15.34 -11.97 -7.13
C PRO A 134 -16.76 -11.42 -7.00
N GLN A 135 -17.74 -12.04 -7.64
CA GLN A 135 -19.17 -11.68 -7.57
C GLN A 135 -19.81 -11.88 -6.20
N GLN A 136 -19.18 -12.69 -5.35
CA GLN A 136 -19.61 -12.90 -3.97
C GLN A 136 -19.05 -11.83 -3.00
N ILE A 137 -18.24 -10.90 -3.51
CA ILE A 137 -17.64 -9.82 -2.72
C ILE A 137 -18.27 -8.51 -3.14
N GLU A 138 -19.16 -8.02 -2.30
CA GLU A 138 -19.77 -6.71 -2.47
C GLU A 138 -18.85 -5.65 -1.87
N VAL A 139 -18.55 -4.60 -2.63
CA VAL A 139 -17.80 -3.43 -2.13
C VAL A 139 -18.72 -2.22 -2.16
N LYS A 140 -19.13 -1.77 -0.98
CA LYS A 140 -19.88 -0.53 -0.80
C LYS A 140 -18.88 0.60 -0.56
N THR A 141 -18.60 1.35 -1.63
CA THR A 141 -17.73 2.52 -1.53
C THR A 141 -18.41 3.62 -0.75
N ILE A 142 -17.72 4.13 0.27
CA ILE A 142 -18.15 5.22 1.13
C ILE A 142 -17.18 6.40 1.01
N TYR A 143 -17.54 7.56 1.54
CA TYR A 143 -16.63 8.71 1.60
C TYR A 143 -15.39 8.39 2.41
N ALA A 144 -14.26 9.00 2.01
CA ALA A 144 -12.98 8.87 2.68
C ALA A 144 -12.33 10.23 2.90
N GLY A 145 -11.60 10.35 4.00
CA GLY A 145 -10.85 11.55 4.36
C GLY A 145 -9.51 11.66 3.65
N GLY A 146 -9.52 11.53 2.33
CA GLY A 146 -8.36 11.60 1.46
C GLY A 146 -7.80 10.24 1.08
N SER A 147 -6.99 10.23 0.02
CA SER A 147 -6.33 9.03 -0.47
C SER A 147 -4.96 9.30 -1.07
N PHE A 148 -4.86 10.22 -2.06
CA PHE A 148 -3.63 10.53 -2.79
C PHE A 148 -2.99 9.30 -3.47
N GLY A 149 -3.78 8.26 -3.79
CA GLY A 149 -3.32 6.98 -4.32
C GLY A 149 -3.21 5.86 -3.28
N ARG A 150 -3.19 6.17 -1.97
CA ARG A 150 -2.94 5.18 -0.92
C ARG A 150 -4.04 4.12 -0.77
N ARG A 151 -5.29 4.46 -1.14
CA ARG A 151 -6.43 3.55 -1.08
C ARG A 151 -6.59 2.70 -2.36
N ASN A 152 -5.54 2.70 -3.21
CA ASN A 152 -5.37 1.85 -4.36
C ASN A 152 -3.92 1.36 -4.40
N SER A 153 -3.68 0.06 -4.23
CA SER A 153 -2.34 -0.50 -4.35
C SER A 153 -2.24 -1.33 -5.64
N PRO A 154 -1.10 -1.27 -6.33
CA PRO A 154 -0.83 -2.15 -7.46
C PRO A 154 -0.59 -3.60 -7.04
N ALA A 155 -0.25 -3.83 -5.77
CA ALA A 155 0.03 -5.17 -5.25
C ALA A 155 -0.99 -5.56 -4.17
N VAL A 156 -1.55 -6.77 -4.32
CA VAL A 156 -2.55 -7.32 -3.37
C VAL A 156 -2.04 -7.30 -1.92
N LYS A 157 -0.77 -7.64 -1.74
CA LYS A 157 -0.14 -7.68 -0.40
C LYS A 157 -0.12 -6.34 0.33
N ASP A 158 -0.19 -5.23 -0.41
CA ASP A 158 -0.10 -3.88 0.15
C ASP A 158 -1.48 -3.25 0.38
N LEU A 159 -2.54 -3.99 0.10
CA LEU A 159 -3.92 -3.55 0.34
C LEU A 159 -4.33 -3.79 1.79
N TYR A 160 -4.73 -2.74 2.51
CA TYR A 160 -5.30 -2.89 3.85
C TYR A 160 -6.62 -3.69 3.86
N GLN A 161 -7.34 -3.71 2.76
CA GLN A 161 -8.52 -4.55 2.57
C GLN A 161 -8.14 -6.05 2.55
N ALA A 162 -6.98 -6.40 1.98
CA ALA A 162 -6.46 -7.76 2.05
C ALA A 162 -6.16 -8.15 3.51
N GLU A 163 -5.62 -7.25 4.30
CA GLU A 163 -5.42 -7.48 5.74
C GLU A 163 -6.75 -7.67 6.47
N ALA A 164 -7.78 -6.89 6.15
CA ALA A 164 -9.12 -7.07 6.70
C ALA A 164 -9.72 -8.43 6.31
N ALA A 165 -9.52 -8.87 5.06
CA ALA A 165 -9.95 -10.18 4.61
C ALA A 165 -9.24 -11.32 5.34
N ILE A 166 -7.93 -11.22 5.55
CA ILE A 166 -7.14 -12.17 6.35
C ILE A 166 -7.63 -12.18 7.80
N ALA A 167 -7.80 -10.99 8.41
CA ALA A 167 -8.31 -10.89 9.77
C ALA A 167 -9.68 -11.56 9.92
N PHE A 168 -10.59 -11.32 8.98
CA PHE A 168 -11.90 -11.94 8.95
C PHE A 168 -11.83 -13.47 8.76
N ALA A 169 -10.94 -13.94 7.89
CA ALA A 169 -10.72 -15.37 7.68
C ALA A 169 -10.19 -16.07 8.94
N LEU A 170 -9.25 -15.44 9.63
CA LEU A 170 -8.67 -15.97 10.87
C LEU A 170 -9.68 -16.05 12.04
N LEU A 171 -10.76 -15.26 11.99
CA LEU A 171 -11.91 -15.37 12.92
C LEU A 171 -13.01 -16.33 12.45
N GLY A 172 -12.75 -17.14 11.43
CA GLY A 172 -13.69 -18.15 10.93
C GLY A 172 -14.80 -17.58 10.05
N LYS A 173 -14.66 -16.37 9.51
CA LYS A 173 -15.56 -15.75 8.51
C LYS A 173 -17.02 -15.52 8.98
N LYS A 174 -17.24 -15.39 10.29
CA LYS A 174 -18.60 -15.28 10.86
C LYS A 174 -18.86 -13.94 11.55
N THR A 175 -17.83 -13.34 12.10
CA THR A 175 -17.93 -12.11 12.90
C THR A 175 -17.46 -10.93 12.07
N PRO A 176 -18.24 -9.84 11.97
CA PRO A 176 -17.78 -8.61 11.31
C PRO A 176 -16.46 -8.10 11.92
N VAL A 177 -15.59 -7.61 11.06
CA VAL A 177 -14.29 -7.04 11.45
C VAL A 177 -14.19 -5.62 10.93
N LYS A 178 -13.86 -4.69 11.81
CA LYS A 178 -13.41 -3.35 11.44
C LYS A 178 -11.90 -3.30 11.59
N LEU A 179 -11.20 -3.24 10.46
CA LEU A 179 -9.77 -2.94 10.44
C LEU A 179 -9.57 -1.43 10.63
N VAL A 180 -8.63 -1.06 11.48
CA VAL A 180 -8.23 0.34 11.67
C VAL A 180 -6.71 0.39 11.81
N TRP A 181 -6.07 1.15 10.94
CA TRP A 181 -4.68 1.56 11.10
C TRP A 181 -4.60 2.84 11.90
N ASP A 182 -3.60 3.00 12.73
CA ASP A 182 -3.25 4.32 13.26
C ASP A 182 -2.31 5.06 12.29
N ARG A 183 -1.94 6.28 12.62
CA ARG A 183 -1.03 7.07 11.78
C ARG A 183 0.35 6.41 11.64
N GLU A 184 0.81 5.74 12.66
CA GLU A 184 2.10 5.05 12.62
C GLU A 184 2.06 3.84 11.69
N ASP A 185 0.96 3.09 11.66
CA ASP A 185 0.75 2.00 10.70
C ASP A 185 0.75 2.53 9.27
N ASP A 186 0.07 3.65 9.02
CA ASP A 186 -0.01 4.26 7.69
C ASP A 186 1.36 4.72 7.18
N ILE A 187 2.17 5.31 8.06
CA ILE A 187 3.51 5.80 7.69
C ILE A 187 4.53 4.67 7.59
N ARG A 188 4.48 3.66 8.45
CA ARG A 188 5.49 2.60 8.51
C ARG A 188 5.09 1.30 7.81
N GLY A 189 3.81 1.00 7.76
CA GLY A 189 3.29 -0.29 7.28
C GLY A 189 2.93 -0.32 5.80
N GLY A 190 3.11 0.76 5.08
CA GLY A 190 2.68 0.87 3.71
C GLY A 190 3.82 1.07 2.70
N TYR A 191 3.42 1.44 1.50
CA TYR A 191 4.35 1.87 0.47
C TYR A 191 4.31 3.40 0.36
N TYR A 192 5.42 3.98 -0.10
CA TYR A 192 5.52 5.40 -0.41
C TYR A 192 5.37 5.64 -1.92
N ARG A 193 5.04 6.86 -2.30
CA ARG A 193 5.36 7.31 -3.64
C ARG A 193 6.88 7.15 -3.81
N PRO A 194 7.34 6.39 -4.81
CA PRO A 194 8.76 6.16 -5.01
C PRO A 194 9.50 7.45 -5.29
N MET A 195 10.78 7.47 -4.96
CA MET A 195 11.66 8.53 -5.41
C MET A 195 11.81 8.48 -6.93
N ALA A 196 12.09 9.62 -7.53
CA ALA A 196 12.44 9.72 -8.93
C ALA A 196 13.58 10.73 -9.12
N PHE A 197 14.49 10.39 -10.03
CA PHE A 197 15.55 11.26 -10.49
C PHE A 197 15.39 11.50 -11.98
N HIS A 198 15.38 12.75 -12.39
CA HIS A 198 15.29 13.15 -13.79
C HIS A 198 16.46 14.06 -14.13
N LYS A 199 17.13 13.73 -15.24
CA LYS A 199 18.16 14.58 -15.85
C LYS A 199 17.73 14.88 -17.29
N THR A 200 17.72 16.12 -17.66
CA THR A 200 17.33 16.60 -19.00
C THR A 200 18.43 17.49 -19.56
#